data_28e75634f4f8e8c26d9e63194e8414f8
#
_entry.id   28e75634f4f8e8c26d9e63194e8414f8
#
_cell.length_a   1.000
_cell.length_b   1.000
_cell.length_c   1.000
_cell.angle_alpha   90.00
_cell.angle_beta   90.00
_cell.angle_gamma   90.00
#
_symmetry.space_group_name_H-M   'P 1'
#
loop_
_entity.id
_entity.type
_entity.pdbx_description
1 polymer ?
#
loop_
_entity_poly.entity_id
_entity_poly.type
_entity_poly.pdbx_seq_one_letter_code
_entity_poly.pdbx_strand_id
1 'polypeptide(L)'
;MLPAAILAGGLGTRLYPLTERIPKALVEVNGEPFLAHQLRLLRAAGIERAVICAGLHGERIREYAGDGARFGVAIEYSFDGPVLLGTAGAVRKALPLLGDAFFVLYGDSYLPCSYREVERAYLGCGKPGLMTVYRNEGRWDTSNVEFADGRILAYDKKNRTPEMRHIDYGLGAFSPQAFADTEHSDLEEVYRALLRHGRLAALEVRERFYEIGSFDGLRELARHLAGSEK
;
A
#
# COMPACT_ATOMS: atom_id res chain seq x y z
N MET A 1 16.49 -5.36 2.59
CA MET A 1 15.09 -4.87 2.70
C MET A 1 14.19 -5.76 1.86
N LEU A 2 13.00 -6.10 2.36
CA LEU A 2 12.00 -6.86 1.61
C LEU A 2 11.61 -6.14 0.31
N PRO A 3 11.29 -6.85 -0.79
CA PRO A 3 10.71 -6.24 -1.97
C PRO A 3 9.31 -5.69 -1.69
N ALA A 4 8.83 -4.78 -2.53
CA ALA A 4 7.52 -4.16 -2.38
C ALA A 4 6.56 -4.52 -3.52
N ALA A 5 5.35 -4.96 -3.21
CA ALA A 5 4.22 -5.01 -4.14
C ALA A 5 3.45 -3.70 -4.08
N ILE A 6 3.34 -2.99 -5.21
CA ILE A 6 2.62 -1.73 -5.34
C ILE A 6 1.29 -2.01 -6.05
N LEU A 7 0.18 -1.83 -5.36
CA LEU A 7 -1.17 -2.07 -5.88
C LEU A 7 -1.66 -0.88 -6.72
N ALA A 8 -1.41 -0.89 -8.01
CA ALA A 8 -1.72 0.20 -8.95
C ALA A 8 -2.86 -0.15 -9.94
N GLY A 9 -3.73 -1.11 -9.59
CA GLY A 9 -4.82 -1.57 -10.47
C GLY A 9 -6.15 -0.80 -10.32
N GLY A 10 -6.25 0.16 -9.40
CA GLY A 10 -7.50 0.87 -9.11
C GLY A 10 -7.96 1.83 -10.20
N LEU A 11 -9.29 1.97 -10.39
CA LEU A 11 -9.91 2.82 -11.42
C LEU A 11 -9.78 4.32 -11.15
N GLY A 12 -9.55 4.75 -9.91
CA GLY A 12 -9.35 6.16 -9.56
C GLY A 12 -10.56 7.08 -9.78
N THR A 13 -11.79 6.55 -9.79
CA THR A 13 -13.02 7.29 -10.17
C THR A 13 -13.28 8.58 -9.39
N ARG A 14 -12.79 8.68 -8.15
CA ARG A 14 -12.91 9.90 -7.33
C ARG A 14 -12.11 11.10 -7.86
N LEU A 15 -11.17 10.86 -8.77
CA LEU A 15 -10.34 11.89 -9.41
C LEU A 15 -10.78 12.21 -10.84
N TYR A 16 -11.93 11.74 -11.31
CA TYR A 16 -12.43 12.12 -12.62
C TYR A 16 -12.58 13.65 -12.72
N PRO A 17 -12.24 14.25 -13.89
CA PRO A 17 -11.82 13.58 -15.15
C PRO A 17 -10.35 13.22 -15.29
N LEU A 18 -9.47 13.52 -14.31
CA LEU A 18 -8.02 13.30 -14.41
C LEU A 18 -7.65 11.84 -14.71
N THR A 19 -8.38 10.90 -14.12
CA THR A 19 -8.09 9.46 -14.21
C THR A 19 -8.90 8.71 -15.26
N GLU A 20 -9.64 9.42 -16.12
CA GLU A 20 -10.33 8.78 -17.25
C GLU A 20 -9.35 8.14 -18.25
N ARG A 21 -8.21 8.77 -18.45
CA ARG A 21 -7.22 8.38 -19.48
C ARG A 21 -5.85 8.01 -18.94
N ILE A 22 -5.58 8.30 -17.67
CA ILE A 22 -4.31 7.98 -17.03
C ILE A 22 -4.55 7.19 -15.74
N PRO A 23 -3.68 6.21 -15.42
CA PRO A 23 -3.78 5.54 -14.14
C PRO A 23 -3.51 6.52 -13.00
N LYS A 24 -4.17 6.30 -11.85
CA LYS A 24 -4.06 7.15 -10.67
C LYS A 24 -2.60 7.38 -10.23
N ALA A 25 -1.77 6.36 -10.32
CA ALA A 25 -0.34 6.45 -9.99
C ALA A 25 0.45 7.43 -10.86
N LEU A 26 -0.08 7.82 -12.03
CA LEU A 26 0.54 8.81 -12.93
C LEU A 26 -0.10 10.20 -12.83
N VAL A 27 -1.03 10.44 -11.91
CA VAL A 27 -1.52 11.80 -11.62
C VAL A 27 -0.36 12.62 -11.06
N GLU A 28 -0.21 13.84 -11.56
CA GLU A 28 0.91 14.71 -11.19
C GLU A 28 0.72 15.33 -9.79
N VAL A 29 1.83 15.38 -9.06
CA VAL A 29 2.00 16.11 -7.81
C VAL A 29 3.25 16.95 -7.95
N ASN A 30 3.14 18.28 -7.82
CA ASN A 30 4.25 19.22 -8.03
C ASN A 30 4.99 19.04 -9.37
N GLY A 31 4.25 18.75 -10.46
CA GLY A 31 4.80 18.63 -11.82
C GLY A 31 5.43 17.27 -12.15
N GLU A 32 5.34 16.28 -11.25
CA GLU A 32 5.80 14.91 -11.51
C GLU A 32 4.72 13.88 -11.18
N PRO A 33 4.64 12.76 -11.92
CA PRO A 33 3.75 11.66 -11.57
C PRO A 33 3.95 11.17 -10.14
N PHE A 34 2.87 10.91 -9.42
CA PHE A 34 2.90 10.43 -8.04
C PHE A 34 3.80 9.20 -7.85
N LEU A 35 3.80 8.29 -8.80
CA LEU A 35 4.66 7.09 -8.77
C LEU A 35 6.15 7.44 -8.62
N ALA A 36 6.62 8.56 -9.20
CA ALA A 36 8.01 8.99 -9.03
C ALA A 36 8.32 9.32 -7.58
N HIS A 37 7.43 10.05 -6.90
CA HIS A 37 7.59 10.36 -5.48
C HIS A 37 7.55 9.09 -4.61
N GLN A 38 6.65 8.16 -4.94
CA GLN A 38 6.54 6.88 -4.22
C GLN A 38 7.81 6.03 -4.41
N LEU A 39 8.33 5.88 -5.62
CA LEU A 39 9.54 5.11 -5.90
C LEU A 39 10.78 5.72 -5.23
N ARG A 40 10.92 7.05 -5.22
CA ARG A 40 12.01 7.72 -4.49
C ARG A 40 11.92 7.49 -2.99
N LEU A 41 10.71 7.53 -2.40
CA LEU A 41 10.50 7.21 -1.00
C LEU A 41 10.93 5.77 -0.69
N LEU A 42 10.52 4.81 -1.51
CA LEU A 42 10.90 3.39 -1.36
C LEU A 42 12.43 3.22 -1.48
N ARG A 43 13.06 3.88 -2.44
CA ARG A 43 14.52 3.85 -2.59
C ARG A 43 15.24 4.43 -1.37
N ALA A 44 14.77 5.58 -0.88
CA ALA A 44 15.32 6.21 0.33
C ALA A 44 15.16 5.32 1.57
N ALA A 45 14.07 4.55 1.64
CA ALA A 45 13.85 3.54 2.67
C ALA A 45 14.74 2.29 2.53
N GLY A 46 15.48 2.14 1.43
CA GLY A 46 16.37 1.01 1.15
C GLY A 46 15.72 -0.15 0.40
N ILE A 47 14.55 0.06 -0.19
CA ILE A 47 13.89 -0.92 -1.06
C ILE A 47 14.53 -0.85 -2.45
N GLU A 48 15.04 -1.97 -2.95
CA GLU A 48 15.75 -2.07 -4.22
C GLU A 48 14.96 -2.80 -5.30
N ARG A 49 13.86 -3.50 -4.92
CA ARG A 49 12.98 -4.24 -5.83
C ARG A 49 11.52 -3.91 -5.55
N ALA A 50 10.75 -3.69 -6.62
CA ALA A 50 9.32 -3.53 -6.56
C ALA A 50 8.62 -4.34 -7.66
N VAL A 51 7.43 -4.86 -7.35
CA VAL A 51 6.51 -5.44 -8.32
C VAL A 51 5.29 -4.54 -8.41
N ILE A 52 5.05 -3.92 -9.56
CA ILE A 52 3.85 -3.12 -9.78
C ILE A 52 2.73 -4.03 -10.24
N CYS A 53 1.72 -4.20 -9.39
CA CYS A 53 0.48 -4.91 -9.69
C CYS A 53 -0.46 -3.92 -10.41
N ALA A 54 -0.54 -4.03 -11.73
CA ALA A 54 -1.20 -3.05 -12.58
C ALA A 54 -2.49 -3.63 -13.21
N GLY A 55 -3.56 -2.85 -13.17
CA GLY A 55 -4.83 -3.14 -13.82
C GLY A 55 -5.03 -2.30 -15.08
N LEU A 56 -6.18 -1.63 -15.17
CA LEU A 56 -6.52 -0.76 -16.29
C LEU A 56 -5.45 0.31 -16.51
N HIS A 57 -5.05 0.52 -17.78
CA HIS A 57 -3.97 1.44 -18.17
C HIS A 57 -2.58 1.12 -17.59
N GLY A 58 -2.35 -0.10 -17.12
CA GLY A 58 -1.06 -0.52 -16.55
C GLY A 58 0.13 -0.39 -17.50
N GLU A 59 -0.09 -0.51 -18.81
CA GLU A 59 0.95 -0.30 -19.81
C GLU A 59 1.54 1.12 -19.76
N ARG A 60 0.73 2.13 -19.47
CA ARG A 60 1.22 3.51 -19.29
C ARG A 60 2.12 3.64 -18.06
N ILE A 61 1.85 2.86 -17.01
CA ILE A 61 2.75 2.81 -15.85
C ILE A 61 4.08 2.21 -16.27
N ARG A 62 4.07 1.13 -17.07
CA ARG A 62 5.29 0.49 -17.59
C ARG A 62 6.05 1.41 -18.53
N GLU A 63 5.38 2.10 -19.43
CA GLU A 63 5.99 3.09 -20.34
C GLU A 63 6.68 4.23 -19.55
N TYR A 64 6.06 4.68 -18.47
CA TYR A 64 6.62 5.74 -17.62
C TYR A 64 7.78 5.23 -16.76
N ALA A 65 7.62 4.14 -16.01
CA ALA A 65 8.60 3.72 -15.01
C ALA A 65 9.73 2.85 -15.59
N GLY A 66 9.47 2.17 -16.72
CA GLY A 66 10.44 1.27 -17.36
C GLY A 66 10.83 0.11 -16.44
N ASP A 67 12.10 -0.21 -16.41
CA ASP A 67 12.70 -1.18 -15.48
C ASP A 67 13.03 -0.59 -14.10
N GLY A 68 12.75 0.70 -13.90
CA GLY A 68 12.98 1.41 -12.64
C GLY A 68 14.40 1.92 -12.43
N ALA A 69 15.34 1.69 -13.35
CA ALA A 69 16.75 2.07 -13.22
C ALA A 69 16.91 3.55 -12.87
N ARG A 70 16.12 4.45 -13.48
CA ARG A 70 16.16 5.90 -13.20
C ARG A 70 15.75 6.28 -11.78
N PHE A 71 15.03 5.39 -11.07
CA PHE A 71 14.63 5.58 -9.68
C PHE A 71 15.52 4.80 -8.69
N GLY A 72 16.46 3.98 -9.20
CA GLY A 72 17.30 3.11 -8.40
C GLY A 72 16.55 1.95 -7.72
N VAL A 73 15.38 1.57 -8.26
CA VAL A 73 14.55 0.45 -7.82
C VAL A 73 14.29 -0.44 -9.03
N ALA A 74 14.69 -1.69 -8.99
CA ALA A 74 14.37 -2.64 -10.06
C ALA A 74 12.87 -2.96 -10.05
N ILE A 75 12.18 -2.75 -11.17
CA ILE A 75 10.74 -2.88 -11.28
C ILE A 75 10.38 -4.05 -12.18
N GLU A 76 9.54 -4.94 -11.67
CA GLU A 76 8.81 -5.96 -12.41
C GLU A 76 7.32 -5.64 -12.43
N TYR A 77 6.58 -6.23 -13.35
CA TYR A 77 5.14 -5.95 -13.54
C TYR A 77 4.31 -7.21 -13.48
N SER A 78 3.20 -7.15 -12.76
CA SER A 78 2.15 -8.16 -12.76
C SER A 78 0.85 -7.51 -13.23
N PHE A 79 0.39 -7.83 -14.43
CA PHE A 79 -0.85 -7.25 -14.98
C PHE A 79 -2.05 -8.11 -14.65
N ASP A 80 -3.17 -7.51 -14.25
CA ASP A 80 -4.42 -8.24 -13.97
C ASP A 80 -4.92 -9.02 -15.18
N GLY A 81 -4.82 -8.43 -16.37
CA GLY A 81 -5.41 -8.93 -17.59
C GLY A 81 -6.76 -8.25 -17.88
N PRO A 82 -7.67 -8.92 -18.60
CA PRO A 82 -8.94 -8.32 -19.05
C PRO A 82 -9.93 -8.08 -17.90
N VAL A 83 -9.75 -8.74 -16.76
CA VAL A 83 -10.60 -8.60 -15.57
C VAL A 83 -9.76 -8.18 -14.38
N LEU A 84 -10.21 -7.17 -13.65
CA LEU A 84 -9.54 -6.72 -12.43
C LEU A 84 -9.63 -7.81 -11.35
N LEU A 85 -8.47 -8.15 -10.78
CA LEU A 85 -8.35 -9.23 -9.81
C LEU A 85 -8.67 -8.80 -8.36
N GLY A 86 -8.82 -7.49 -8.14
CA GLY A 86 -8.88 -6.93 -6.79
C GLY A 86 -7.52 -6.91 -6.11
N THR A 87 -7.46 -6.33 -4.93
CA THR A 87 -6.17 -6.07 -4.25
C THR A 87 -5.45 -7.36 -3.83
N ALA A 88 -6.16 -8.33 -3.26
CA ALA A 88 -5.56 -9.61 -2.88
C ALA A 88 -5.30 -10.52 -4.09
N GLY A 89 -6.19 -10.50 -5.10
CA GLY A 89 -6.00 -11.25 -6.33
C GLY A 89 -4.76 -10.80 -7.11
N ALA A 90 -4.52 -9.50 -7.17
CA ALA A 90 -3.34 -8.91 -7.80
C ALA A 90 -2.05 -9.33 -7.07
N VAL A 91 -2.04 -9.33 -5.71
CA VAL A 91 -0.89 -9.85 -4.94
C VAL A 91 -0.68 -11.34 -5.20
N ARG A 92 -1.74 -12.18 -5.17
CA ARG A 92 -1.61 -13.62 -5.46
C ARG A 92 -0.97 -13.88 -6.83
N LYS A 93 -1.38 -13.14 -7.84
CA LYS A 93 -0.79 -13.25 -9.19
C LYS A 93 0.68 -12.86 -9.20
N ALA A 94 1.08 -11.90 -8.36
CA ALA A 94 2.44 -11.41 -8.27
C ALA A 94 3.37 -12.27 -7.39
N LEU A 95 2.85 -13.24 -6.60
CA LEU A 95 3.66 -14.05 -5.67
C LEU A 95 4.94 -14.65 -6.28
N PRO A 96 4.93 -15.18 -7.51
CA PRO A 96 6.16 -15.73 -8.12
C PRO A 96 7.29 -14.70 -8.27
N LEU A 97 6.96 -13.40 -8.28
CA LEU A 97 7.91 -12.31 -8.41
C LEU A 97 8.32 -11.72 -7.05
N LEU A 98 7.61 -12.02 -5.95
CA LEU A 98 7.78 -11.37 -4.65
C LEU A 98 8.68 -12.12 -3.67
N GLY A 99 8.85 -13.45 -3.85
CA GLY A 99 9.67 -14.28 -2.96
C GLY A 99 8.94 -14.63 -1.64
N ASP A 100 9.73 -14.99 -0.61
CA ASP A 100 9.21 -15.57 0.63
C ASP A 100 8.62 -14.55 1.61
N ALA A 101 8.99 -13.29 1.48
CA ALA A 101 8.50 -12.18 2.29
C ALA A 101 8.54 -10.87 1.49
N PHE A 102 7.52 -10.04 1.64
CA PHE A 102 7.38 -8.80 0.87
C PHE A 102 6.47 -7.79 1.57
N PHE A 103 6.67 -6.53 1.24
CA PHE A 103 5.72 -5.47 1.57
C PHE A 103 4.58 -5.40 0.55
N VAL A 104 3.42 -4.97 1.00
CA VAL A 104 2.29 -4.57 0.14
C VAL A 104 1.88 -3.16 0.50
N LEU A 105 1.78 -2.28 -0.51
CA LEU A 105 1.28 -0.92 -0.32
C LEU A 105 0.39 -0.51 -1.50
N TYR A 106 -0.50 0.45 -1.23
CA TYR A 106 -1.37 0.98 -2.28
C TYR A 106 -0.62 1.95 -3.18
N GLY A 107 -0.90 1.89 -4.48
CA GLY A 107 -0.28 2.73 -5.52
C GLY A 107 -0.77 4.18 -5.54
N ASP A 108 -1.51 4.60 -4.52
CA ASP A 108 -2.01 5.95 -4.30
C ASP A 108 -1.65 6.50 -2.91
N SER A 109 -0.87 5.75 -2.13
CA SER A 109 -0.49 6.10 -0.76
C SER A 109 0.99 6.45 -0.66
N TYR A 110 1.30 7.58 -0.04
CA TYR A 110 2.64 8.03 0.30
C TYR A 110 2.86 7.82 1.80
N LEU A 111 3.73 6.87 2.16
CA LEU A 111 3.85 6.29 3.49
C LEU A 111 5.28 6.51 4.06
N PRO A 112 5.56 7.69 4.66
CA PRO A 112 6.93 8.07 5.07
C PRO A 112 7.34 7.47 6.42
N CYS A 113 6.90 6.26 6.75
CA CYS A 113 7.29 5.55 7.96
C CYS A 113 8.63 4.79 7.79
N SER A 114 9.16 4.27 8.89
CA SER A 114 10.36 3.44 8.89
C SER A 114 10.08 2.02 8.38
N TYR A 115 10.29 1.77 7.10
CA TYR A 115 10.16 0.43 6.51
C TYR A 115 11.08 -0.61 7.17
N ARG A 116 12.24 -0.17 7.68
CA ARG A 116 13.17 -1.04 8.43
C ARG A 116 12.57 -1.51 9.75
N GLU A 117 11.81 -0.67 10.45
CA GLU A 117 11.10 -1.08 11.67
C GLU A 117 9.97 -2.05 11.35
N VAL A 118 9.23 -1.82 10.28
CA VAL A 118 8.17 -2.73 9.80
C VAL A 118 8.76 -4.10 9.43
N GLU A 119 9.87 -4.13 8.66
CA GLU A 119 10.59 -5.37 8.32
C GLU A 119 11.03 -6.14 9.57
N ARG A 120 11.68 -5.45 10.52
CA ARG A 120 12.15 -6.06 11.77
C ARG A 120 10.99 -6.64 12.59
N ALA A 121 9.90 -5.88 12.72
CA ALA A 121 8.71 -6.33 13.45
C ALA A 121 8.07 -7.54 12.76
N TYR A 122 7.99 -7.53 11.43
CA TYR A 122 7.45 -8.64 10.65
C TYR A 122 8.31 -9.91 10.79
N LEU A 123 9.61 -9.81 10.57
CA LEU A 123 10.52 -10.97 10.66
C LEU A 123 10.59 -11.56 12.08
N GLY A 124 10.39 -10.72 13.10
CA GLY A 124 10.37 -11.16 14.50
C GLY A 124 9.05 -11.71 15.00
N CYS A 125 7.92 -11.53 14.28
CA CYS A 125 6.61 -11.90 14.80
C CYS A 125 6.20 -13.36 14.58
N GLY A 126 6.85 -14.07 13.65
CA GLY A 126 6.55 -15.47 13.30
C GLY A 126 5.14 -15.66 12.68
N LYS A 127 4.50 -14.62 12.18
CA LYS A 127 3.16 -14.66 11.57
C LYS A 127 3.24 -14.38 10.06
N PRO A 128 2.32 -14.92 9.26
CA PRO A 128 2.33 -14.73 7.80
C PRO A 128 1.90 -13.34 7.35
N GLY A 129 1.34 -12.51 8.23
CA GLY A 129 0.95 -11.14 7.92
C GLY A 129 1.18 -10.18 9.08
N LEU A 130 1.57 -8.96 8.75
CA LEU A 130 1.64 -7.80 9.64
C LEU A 130 0.92 -6.62 8.98
N MET A 131 0.08 -5.95 9.74
CA MET A 131 -0.56 -4.68 9.37
C MET A 131 0.11 -3.54 10.13
N THR A 132 0.47 -2.47 9.45
CA THR A 132 0.79 -1.21 10.13
C THR A 132 -0.49 -0.45 10.42
N VAL A 133 -0.56 0.15 11.61
CA VAL A 133 -1.70 0.96 12.05
C VAL A 133 -1.21 2.35 12.46
N TYR A 134 -2.07 3.34 12.28
CA TYR A 134 -1.77 4.72 12.67
C TYR A 134 -2.90 5.24 13.56
N ARG A 135 -2.55 5.94 14.65
CA ARG A 135 -3.53 6.57 15.54
C ARG A 135 -4.12 7.80 14.88
N ASN A 136 -5.22 7.59 14.17
CA ASN A 136 -5.83 8.57 13.29
C ASN A 136 -6.88 9.45 13.97
N GLU A 137 -7.64 8.90 14.92
CA GLU A 137 -8.72 9.58 15.66
C GLU A 137 -9.73 10.30 14.72
N GLY A 138 -9.96 9.74 13.52
CA GLY A 138 -10.86 10.30 12.51
C GLY A 138 -10.36 11.59 11.83
N ARG A 139 -9.07 11.93 11.92
CA ARG A 139 -8.55 13.22 11.44
C ARG A 139 -8.36 13.31 9.93
N TRP A 140 -7.78 12.28 9.32
CA TRP A 140 -7.31 12.34 7.93
C TRP A 140 -8.18 11.50 7.00
N ASP A 141 -8.70 10.41 7.48
CA ASP A 141 -9.71 9.56 6.87
C ASP A 141 -10.46 8.85 8.01
N THR A 142 -11.41 8.00 7.68
CA THR A 142 -12.21 7.32 8.68
C THR A 142 -11.45 6.16 9.32
N SER A 143 -11.27 6.22 10.64
CA SER A 143 -10.66 5.14 11.41
C SER A 143 -11.44 3.83 11.27
N ASN A 144 -10.73 2.70 11.18
CA ASN A 144 -11.29 1.39 10.88
C ASN A 144 -10.63 0.24 11.65
N VAL A 145 -9.75 0.58 12.60
CA VAL A 145 -9.03 -0.40 13.43
C VAL A 145 -9.22 -0.06 14.89
N GLU A 146 -9.63 -1.05 15.68
CA GLU A 146 -9.49 -1.05 17.13
C GLU A 146 -8.14 -1.67 17.49
N PHE A 147 -7.28 -0.91 18.17
CA PHE A 147 -5.92 -1.33 18.50
C PHE A 147 -5.60 -1.00 19.95
N ALA A 148 -5.13 -1.99 20.69
CA ALA A 148 -4.67 -1.85 22.06
C ALA A 148 -3.56 -2.88 22.37
N ASP A 149 -2.66 -2.53 23.27
CA ASP A 149 -1.59 -3.40 23.77
C ASP A 149 -0.77 -4.08 22.66
N GLY A 150 -0.49 -3.36 21.57
CA GLY A 150 0.26 -3.88 20.44
C GLY A 150 -0.50 -4.87 19.54
N ARG A 151 -1.83 -4.96 19.68
CA ARG A 151 -2.67 -5.92 18.96
C ARG A 151 -3.86 -5.25 18.30
N ILE A 152 -4.24 -5.75 17.14
CA ILE A 152 -5.52 -5.42 16.50
C ILE A 152 -6.60 -6.25 17.18
N LEU A 153 -7.61 -5.59 17.74
CA LEU A 153 -8.77 -6.22 18.36
C LEU A 153 -9.90 -6.36 17.35
N ALA A 154 -10.11 -5.34 16.49
CA ALA A 154 -11.08 -5.36 15.41
C ALA A 154 -10.59 -4.57 14.20
N TYR A 155 -10.97 -5.01 13.01
CA TYR A 155 -10.72 -4.32 11.75
C TYR A 155 -11.91 -4.47 10.83
N ASP A 156 -12.55 -3.35 10.47
CA ASP A 156 -13.69 -3.32 9.56
C ASP A 156 -13.83 -1.94 8.90
N LYS A 157 -13.78 -1.91 7.57
CA LYS A 157 -13.95 -0.65 6.80
C LYS A 157 -15.41 -0.23 6.66
N LYS A 158 -16.36 -1.16 6.88
CA LYS A 158 -17.80 -0.93 6.69
C LYS A 158 -18.53 -0.72 8.01
N ASN A 159 -18.32 -1.63 8.99
CA ASN A 159 -19.01 -1.62 10.28
C ASN A 159 -18.07 -1.07 11.36
N ARG A 160 -18.05 0.24 11.49
CA ARG A 160 -17.12 0.96 12.37
C ARG A 160 -17.73 1.15 13.76
N THR A 161 -16.86 1.13 14.76
CA THR A 161 -17.24 1.38 16.16
C THR A 161 -16.51 2.61 16.71
N PRO A 162 -17.00 3.24 17.79
CA PRO A 162 -16.33 4.37 18.44
C PRO A 162 -14.93 4.04 18.99
N GLU A 163 -14.66 2.76 19.26
CA GLU A 163 -13.38 2.24 19.76
C GLU A 163 -12.32 2.18 18.66
N MET A 164 -12.72 2.17 17.39
CA MET A 164 -11.82 2.20 16.23
C MET A 164 -11.20 3.59 16.06
N ARG A 165 -10.11 3.86 16.80
CA ARG A 165 -9.37 5.14 16.77
C ARG A 165 -8.16 5.10 15.86
N HIS A 166 -7.75 3.92 15.40
CA HIS A 166 -6.66 3.71 14.46
C HIS A 166 -7.19 3.47 13.06
N ILE A 167 -6.31 3.62 12.09
CA ILE A 167 -6.58 3.30 10.69
C ILE A 167 -5.53 2.33 10.18
N ASP A 168 -5.92 1.43 9.27
CA ASP A 168 -4.99 0.72 8.40
C ASP A 168 -4.13 1.74 7.66
N TYR A 169 -2.83 1.77 7.98
CA TYR A 169 -1.90 2.77 7.45
C TYR A 169 -1.63 2.63 5.95
N GLY A 170 -1.96 1.45 5.39
CA GLY A 170 -1.77 1.17 3.97
C GLY A 170 -0.46 0.47 3.62
N LEU A 171 0.38 0.13 4.60
CA LEU A 171 1.57 -0.71 4.45
C LEU A 171 1.38 -2.01 5.22
N GLY A 172 1.50 -3.15 4.54
CA GLY A 172 1.56 -4.47 5.16
C GLY A 172 2.83 -5.21 4.83
N ALA A 173 3.18 -6.21 5.64
CA ALA A 173 4.23 -7.18 5.31
C ALA A 173 3.65 -8.59 5.36
N PHE A 174 4.01 -9.42 4.38
CA PHE A 174 3.40 -10.73 4.19
C PHE A 174 4.41 -11.79 3.73
N SER A 175 4.04 -13.05 3.95
CA SER A 175 4.55 -14.18 3.19
C SER A 175 3.46 -14.76 2.27
N PRO A 176 3.81 -15.59 1.26
CA PRO A 176 2.83 -16.28 0.41
C PRO A 176 1.77 -17.05 1.20
N GLN A 177 2.11 -17.55 2.38
CA GLN A 177 1.19 -18.27 3.27
C GLN A 177 -0.02 -17.44 3.72
N ALA A 178 0.06 -16.11 3.69
CA ALA A 178 -1.07 -15.24 3.99
C ALA A 178 -2.19 -15.35 2.95
N PHE A 179 -1.86 -15.81 1.75
CA PHE A 179 -2.74 -15.88 0.59
C PHE A 179 -3.08 -17.32 0.17
N ALA A 180 -2.51 -18.35 0.82
CA ALA A 180 -2.62 -19.75 0.39
C ALA A 180 -4.04 -20.32 0.52
N ASP A 181 -4.75 -19.94 1.57
CA ASP A 181 -6.05 -20.51 1.93
C ASP A 181 -7.23 -19.59 1.63
N THR A 182 -7.05 -18.61 0.74
CA THR A 182 -8.07 -17.62 0.47
C THR A 182 -8.27 -17.36 -1.02
N GLU A 183 -9.52 -17.38 -1.46
CA GLU A 183 -9.95 -16.92 -2.78
C GLU A 183 -10.40 -15.45 -2.76
N HIS A 184 -10.30 -14.79 -1.60
CA HIS A 184 -10.69 -13.39 -1.46
C HIS A 184 -10.00 -12.49 -2.49
N SER A 185 -10.77 -11.60 -3.09
CA SER A 185 -10.26 -10.62 -4.04
C SER A 185 -9.73 -9.36 -3.37
N ASP A 186 -10.19 -9.06 -2.15
CA ASP A 186 -9.83 -7.86 -1.41
C ASP A 186 -8.84 -8.16 -0.27
N LEU A 187 -7.81 -7.32 -0.14
CA LEU A 187 -6.80 -7.41 0.92
C LEU A 187 -7.40 -7.22 2.32
N GLU A 188 -8.50 -6.44 2.45
CA GLU A 188 -9.25 -6.32 3.70
C GLU A 188 -9.71 -7.68 4.20
N GLU A 189 -10.22 -8.53 3.32
CA GLU A 189 -10.71 -9.85 3.69
C GLU A 189 -9.57 -10.79 4.12
N VAL A 190 -8.39 -10.67 3.47
CA VAL A 190 -7.17 -11.39 3.89
C VAL A 190 -6.77 -10.98 5.31
N TYR A 191 -6.70 -9.69 5.60
CA TYR A 191 -6.41 -9.18 6.94
C TYR A 191 -7.43 -9.69 7.97
N ARG A 192 -8.72 -9.64 7.65
CA ARG A 192 -9.79 -10.14 8.55
C ARG A 192 -9.67 -11.63 8.79
N ALA A 193 -9.34 -12.42 7.77
CA ALA A 193 -9.11 -13.85 7.92
C ALA A 193 -7.89 -14.14 8.82
N LEU A 194 -6.78 -13.47 8.58
CA LEU A 194 -5.59 -13.60 9.42
C LEU A 194 -5.86 -13.19 10.87
N LEU A 195 -6.60 -12.10 11.09
CA LEU A 195 -6.98 -11.64 12.43
C LEU A 195 -7.82 -12.65 13.17
N ARG A 196 -8.87 -13.20 12.54
CA ARG A 196 -9.75 -14.24 13.14
C ARG A 196 -8.98 -15.49 13.58
N HIS A 197 -7.91 -15.85 12.87
CA HIS A 197 -7.09 -17.01 13.18
C HIS A 197 -5.87 -16.69 14.05
N GLY A 198 -5.75 -15.46 14.59
CA GLY A 198 -4.60 -15.05 15.40
C GLY A 198 -3.28 -14.98 14.64
N ARG A 199 -3.32 -14.95 13.30
CA ARG A 199 -2.18 -15.01 12.38
C ARG A 199 -1.76 -13.62 11.85
N LEU A 200 -2.36 -12.54 12.35
CA LEU A 200 -2.01 -11.15 12.03
C LEU A 200 -1.20 -10.53 13.15
N ALA A 201 -0.04 -9.97 12.83
CA ALA A 201 0.71 -9.09 13.71
C ALA A 201 0.34 -7.62 13.42
N ALA A 202 0.72 -6.72 14.32
CA ALA A 202 0.51 -5.31 14.13
C ALA A 202 1.73 -4.49 14.56
N LEU A 203 1.91 -3.34 13.92
CA LEU A 203 2.88 -2.32 14.32
C LEU A 203 2.23 -0.94 14.21
N GLU A 204 2.21 -0.18 15.31
CA GLU A 204 1.79 1.21 15.29
C GLU A 204 2.92 2.07 14.73
N VAL A 205 2.63 2.86 13.69
CA VAL A 205 3.52 3.86 13.11
C VAL A 205 3.10 5.25 13.55
N ARG A 206 4.03 6.21 13.57
CA ARG A 206 3.81 7.55 14.12
C ARG A 206 3.74 8.63 13.04
N GLU A 207 4.34 8.39 11.90
CA GLU A 207 4.36 9.29 10.75
C GLU A 207 3.00 9.29 10.06
N ARG A 208 2.50 10.47 9.71
CA ARG A 208 1.25 10.61 8.98
C ARG A 208 1.40 10.02 7.57
N PHE A 209 0.35 9.34 7.09
CA PHE A 209 0.20 8.95 5.69
C PHE A 209 -0.41 10.07 4.85
N TYR A 210 -0.18 10.02 3.54
CA TYR A 210 -0.83 10.88 2.55
C TYR A 210 -1.39 10.02 1.42
N GLU A 211 -2.52 10.42 0.86
CA GLU A 211 -3.17 9.71 -0.23
C GLU A 211 -3.56 10.66 -1.35
N ILE A 212 -3.36 10.23 -2.58
CA ILE A 212 -3.85 10.96 -3.75
C ILE A 212 -5.24 10.50 -4.20
N GLY A 213 -6.06 9.99 -3.25
CA GLY A 213 -7.41 9.48 -3.51
C GLY A 213 -8.45 10.55 -3.81
N SER A 214 -8.15 11.81 -3.52
CA SER A 214 -9.02 12.97 -3.70
C SER A 214 -8.22 14.20 -4.10
N PHE A 215 -8.91 15.26 -4.57
CA PHE A 215 -8.26 16.54 -4.87
C PHE A 215 -7.67 17.20 -3.61
N ASP A 216 -8.28 17.00 -2.45
CA ASP A 216 -7.74 17.49 -1.17
C ASP A 216 -6.46 16.74 -0.80
N GLY A 217 -6.45 15.39 -0.93
CA GLY A 217 -5.28 14.58 -0.70
C GLY A 217 -4.11 14.93 -1.62
N LEU A 218 -4.38 15.20 -2.91
CA LEU A 218 -3.37 15.71 -3.84
C LEU A 218 -2.74 17.03 -3.33
N ARG A 219 -3.57 17.99 -2.89
CA ARG A 219 -3.10 19.27 -2.35
C ARG A 219 -2.30 19.12 -1.06
N GLU A 220 -2.71 18.22 -0.19
CA GLU A 220 -2.02 17.94 1.07
C GLU A 220 -0.65 17.32 0.83
N LEU A 221 -0.56 16.31 -0.04
CA LEU A 221 0.71 15.71 -0.41
C LEU A 221 1.64 16.73 -1.10
N ALA A 222 1.12 17.54 -2.02
CA ALA A 222 1.91 18.58 -2.70
C ALA A 222 2.54 19.57 -1.71
N ARG A 223 1.80 19.99 -0.67
CA ARG A 223 2.33 20.86 0.39
C ARG A 223 3.39 20.16 1.25
N HIS A 224 3.17 18.89 1.57
CA HIS A 224 4.13 18.11 2.35
C HIS A 224 5.46 17.98 1.62
N LEU A 225 5.42 17.61 0.34
CA LEU A 225 6.63 17.47 -0.49
C LEU A 225 7.38 18.81 -0.65
N ALA A 226 6.67 19.91 -0.90
CA ALA A 226 7.28 21.23 -1.00
C ALA A 226 7.93 21.71 0.34
N GLY A 227 7.42 21.27 1.49
CA GLY A 227 7.99 21.57 2.80
C GLY A 227 9.19 20.70 3.18
N SER A 228 9.36 19.57 2.51
CA SER A 228 10.45 18.60 2.77
C SER A 228 11.74 18.94 1.98
N GLU A 229 11.67 19.88 1.04
CA GLU A 229 12.82 20.33 0.20
C GLU A 229 13.65 21.47 0.85
N LYS A 230 13.35 21.83 2.12
CA LYS A 230 14.11 22.82 2.91
C LYS A 230 14.91 22.11 4.00
#